data_cade0a7037f07d9cc334bed8aa8d77bb
#
_entry.id   cade0a7037f07d9cc334bed8aa8d77bb
#
_cell.length_a   1.000
_cell.length_b   1.000
_cell.length_c   1.000
_cell.angle_alpha   90.00
_cell.angle_beta   90.00
_cell.angle_gamma   90.00
#
_symmetry.space_group_name_H-M   'P 1'
#
loop_
_entity.id
_entity.type
_entity.pdbx_description
1 polymer ?
#
loop_
_entity_poly.entity_id
_entity_poly.type
_entity_poly.pdbx_seq_one_letter_code
_entity_poly.pdbx_strand_id
1 'polypeptide(L)'
;STEMLGRIFSGAGKPIDGLGEIFPEKYRDINGSPLNPVSRTYPRNYINTGISSIDALTTLIRGQKLPIFSGSGLSHNKLAVQIVRQAKIADENGQDFAIVFGAMGVKNDVADYFKRCFEETGVLQRVAMFLNLSNDPIIERILTPRCALTCAEYLAFEHDMHILVILTDMT
;
A
#
# COMPACT_ATOMS: atom_id res chain seq x y z
N SER A 1 13.19 -7.49 0.02
CA SER A 1 14.24 -6.47 0.06
C SER A 1 13.63 -5.09 0.22
N THR A 2 14.28 -4.21 0.95
CA THR A 2 13.90 -2.78 1.07
C THR A 2 13.97 -2.03 -0.27
N GLU A 3 14.71 -2.57 -1.24
CA GLU A 3 14.76 -2.06 -2.62
C GLU A 3 13.40 -2.05 -3.34
N MET A 4 12.38 -2.68 -2.77
CA MET A 4 11.00 -2.61 -3.30
C MET A 4 10.36 -1.23 -3.12
N LEU A 5 10.85 -0.42 -2.19
CA LEU A 5 10.40 0.96 -2.03
C LEU A 5 10.89 1.82 -3.21
N GLY A 6 10.03 2.67 -3.69
CA GLY A 6 10.28 3.46 -4.90
C GLY A 6 10.03 2.74 -6.22
N ARG A 7 9.61 1.47 -6.18
CA ARG A 7 9.46 0.61 -7.36
C ARG A 7 7.99 0.33 -7.68
N ILE A 8 7.76 0.00 -8.94
CA ILE A 8 6.43 -0.34 -9.49
C ILE A 8 6.45 -1.77 -10.00
N PHE A 9 5.49 -2.57 -9.52
CA PHE A 9 5.34 -3.99 -9.82
C PHE A 9 4.03 -4.28 -10.53
N SER A 10 4.02 -5.34 -11.33
CA SER A 10 2.79 -5.95 -11.82
C SER A 10 2.00 -6.61 -10.70
N GLY A 11 0.78 -7.04 -10.99
CA GLY A 11 -0.04 -7.80 -10.04
C GLY A 11 0.60 -9.10 -9.55
N ALA A 12 1.51 -9.67 -10.33
CA ALA A 12 2.28 -10.86 -9.96
C ALA A 12 3.61 -10.55 -9.24
N GLY A 13 3.88 -9.28 -8.91
CA GLY A 13 5.09 -8.86 -8.20
C GLY A 13 6.34 -8.75 -9.07
N LYS A 14 6.22 -8.70 -10.41
CA LYS A 14 7.35 -8.47 -11.32
C LYS A 14 7.55 -6.96 -11.51
N PRO A 15 8.80 -6.44 -11.48
CA PRO A 15 9.06 -5.03 -11.78
C PRO A 15 8.59 -4.65 -13.18
N ILE A 16 7.92 -3.50 -13.30
CA ILE A 16 7.42 -2.95 -14.58
C ILE A 16 7.86 -1.50 -14.82
N ASP A 17 8.74 -0.99 -13.98
CA ASP A 17 9.27 0.39 -14.03
C ASP A 17 10.48 0.57 -14.94
N GLY A 18 10.98 -0.51 -15.55
CA GLY A 18 12.16 -0.46 -16.43
C GLY A 18 13.51 -0.33 -15.71
N LEU A 19 13.52 -0.35 -14.38
CA LEU A 19 14.76 -0.22 -13.58
C LEU A 19 15.49 -1.56 -13.34
N GLY A 20 15.04 -2.63 -14.01
CA GLY A 20 15.63 -3.96 -13.86
C GLY A 20 15.06 -4.78 -12.69
N GLU A 21 15.62 -5.97 -12.53
CA GLU A 21 15.21 -6.89 -11.47
C GLU A 21 15.74 -6.45 -10.10
N ILE A 22 15.02 -6.83 -9.06
CA ILE A 22 15.40 -6.60 -7.67
C ILE A 22 16.24 -7.79 -7.19
N PHE A 23 17.29 -7.54 -6.44
CA PHE A 23 18.04 -8.58 -5.76
C PHE A 23 17.31 -8.95 -4.45
N PRO A 24 16.70 -10.14 -4.39
CA PRO A 24 15.90 -10.50 -3.22
C PRO A 24 16.81 -10.85 -2.04
N GLU A 25 16.55 -10.27 -0.91
CA GLU A 25 17.14 -10.71 0.37
C GLU A 25 16.47 -12.00 0.86
N LYS A 26 15.15 -12.12 0.61
CA LYS A 26 14.35 -13.22 1.10
C LYS A 26 13.15 -13.49 0.19
N TYR A 27 12.82 -14.75 0.00
CA TYR A 27 11.58 -15.17 -0.65
C TYR A 27 10.53 -15.52 0.42
N ARG A 28 9.30 -15.11 0.21
CA ARG A 28 8.18 -15.37 1.10
C ARG A 28 7.01 -15.99 0.36
N ASP A 29 6.25 -16.84 1.07
CA ASP A 29 4.98 -17.33 0.57
C ASP A 29 3.94 -16.19 0.63
N ILE A 30 3.24 -15.96 -0.48
CA ILE A 30 2.20 -14.93 -0.61
C ILE A 30 0.93 -15.25 0.18
N ASN A 31 0.78 -16.45 0.72
CA ASN A 31 -0.33 -16.80 1.62
C ASN A 31 -0.14 -16.24 3.03
N GLY A 32 1.03 -15.69 3.32
CA GLY A 32 1.38 -15.12 4.62
C GLY A 32 1.62 -16.18 5.69
N SER A 33 1.91 -15.71 6.89
CA SER A 33 2.11 -16.57 8.06
C SER A 33 1.02 -16.28 9.10
N PRO A 34 0.42 -17.32 9.73
CA PRO A 34 -0.56 -17.11 10.78
C PRO A 34 0.08 -16.44 11.98
N LEU A 35 -0.57 -15.41 12.50
CA LEU A 35 -0.13 -14.69 13.69
C LEU A 35 -0.91 -15.20 14.90
N ASN A 36 -0.17 -15.62 15.95
CA ASN A 36 -0.81 -16.05 17.18
C ASN A 36 -1.63 -14.88 17.78
N PRO A 37 -2.92 -15.04 18.04
CA PRO A 37 -3.75 -13.98 18.61
C PRO A 37 -3.23 -13.45 19.96
N VAL A 38 -2.55 -14.28 20.74
CA VAL A 38 -1.96 -13.88 22.05
C VAL A 38 -0.82 -12.88 21.90
N SER A 39 -0.11 -12.89 20.76
CA SER A 39 0.98 -11.93 20.49
C SER A 39 0.48 -10.55 20.01
N ARG A 40 -0.82 -10.38 19.83
CA ARG A 40 -1.38 -9.09 19.41
C ARG A 40 -1.49 -8.14 20.59
N THR A 41 -1.04 -6.92 20.39
CA THR A 41 -1.21 -5.81 21.33
C THR A 41 -2.29 -4.87 20.84
N TYR A 42 -2.98 -4.20 21.75
CA TYR A 42 -3.95 -3.16 21.37
C TYR A 42 -3.21 -1.96 20.78
N PRO A 43 -3.58 -1.53 19.56
CA PRO A 43 -2.96 -0.36 18.95
C PRO A 43 -3.35 0.90 19.72
N ARG A 44 -2.39 1.82 19.89
CA ARG A 44 -2.60 3.08 20.61
C ARG A 44 -2.33 4.30 19.74
N ASN A 45 -1.52 4.13 18.70
CA ASN A 45 -1.08 5.24 17.86
C ASN A 45 -2.00 5.38 16.66
N TYR A 46 -2.39 6.59 16.32
CA TYR A 46 -3.20 6.84 15.15
C TYR A 46 -2.32 7.29 13.96
N ILE A 47 -2.85 7.04 12.76
CA ILE A 47 -2.27 7.50 11.51
C ILE A 47 -3.04 8.74 11.10
N ASN A 48 -2.34 9.86 11.00
CA ASN A 48 -2.92 11.09 10.48
C ASN A 48 -2.97 11.00 8.95
N THR A 49 -4.18 10.94 8.39
CA THR A 49 -4.40 10.87 6.94
C THR A 49 -4.42 12.23 6.28
N GLY A 50 -4.53 13.30 7.07
CA GLY A 50 -4.69 14.66 6.59
C GLY A 50 -6.10 14.96 6.04
N ILE A 51 -7.05 14.05 6.27
CA ILE A 51 -8.46 14.21 5.88
C ILE A 51 -9.29 14.35 7.14
N SER A 52 -9.82 15.52 7.39
CA SER A 52 -10.49 15.87 8.65
C SER A 52 -11.67 14.95 8.99
N SER A 53 -12.43 14.49 8.02
CA SER A 53 -13.54 13.57 8.25
C SER A 53 -13.07 12.18 8.69
N ILE A 54 -11.95 11.69 8.19
CA ILE A 54 -11.35 10.43 8.62
C ILE A 54 -10.71 10.62 9.98
N ASP A 55 -9.85 11.62 10.13
CA ASP A 55 -9.06 11.82 11.33
C ASP A 55 -9.91 12.15 12.56
N ALA A 56 -11.07 12.84 12.38
CA ALA A 56 -11.94 13.22 13.46
C ALA A 56 -13.08 12.22 13.78
N LEU A 57 -13.63 11.54 12.77
CA LEU A 57 -14.83 10.72 12.94
C LEU A 57 -14.55 9.22 12.86
N THR A 58 -13.59 8.81 12.05
CA THR A 58 -13.25 7.41 11.81
C THR A 58 -11.73 7.20 11.86
N THR A 59 -11.13 7.75 12.90
CA THR A 59 -9.67 7.78 13.09
C THR A 59 -9.01 6.44 12.78
N LEU A 60 -8.05 6.45 11.86
CA LEU A 60 -7.30 5.26 11.49
C LEU A 60 -6.23 4.98 12.54
N ILE A 61 -6.33 3.83 13.20
CA ILE A 61 -5.38 3.40 14.23
C ILE A 61 -4.47 2.30 13.65
N ARG A 62 -3.22 2.22 14.10
CA ARG A 62 -2.30 1.16 13.69
C ARG A 62 -2.92 -0.22 13.87
N GLY A 63 -2.78 -1.08 12.85
CA GLY A 63 -3.38 -2.42 12.85
C GLY A 63 -4.88 -2.46 12.55
N GLN A 64 -5.52 -1.32 12.32
CA GLN A 64 -6.93 -1.24 11.94
C GLN A 64 -7.10 -1.33 10.43
N LYS A 65 -8.23 -1.90 10.01
CA LYS A 65 -8.72 -1.85 8.64
C LYS A 65 -9.82 -0.80 8.54
N LEU A 66 -9.66 0.14 7.61
CA LEU A 66 -10.68 1.17 7.33
C LEU A 66 -11.22 0.96 5.91
N PRO A 67 -12.40 0.33 5.74
CA PRO A 67 -13.03 0.24 4.44
C PRO A 67 -13.65 1.57 4.04
N ILE A 68 -13.39 2.00 2.80
CA ILE A 68 -13.99 3.20 2.21
C ILE A 68 -14.85 2.75 1.04
N PHE A 69 -16.15 2.97 1.16
CA PHE A 69 -17.12 2.67 0.11
C PHE A 69 -17.44 3.93 -0.67
N SER A 70 -17.41 3.85 -2.00
CA SER A 70 -17.78 4.96 -2.87
C SER A 70 -18.69 4.50 -4.00
N GLY A 71 -19.62 5.36 -4.39
CA GLY A 71 -20.43 5.14 -5.58
C GLY A 71 -19.67 5.46 -6.87
N SER A 72 -20.20 4.98 -8.00
CA SER A 72 -19.67 5.27 -9.32
C SER A 72 -19.63 6.79 -9.57
N GLY A 73 -18.53 7.28 -10.14
CA GLY A 73 -18.32 8.69 -10.45
C GLY A 73 -17.79 9.55 -9.29
N LEU A 74 -17.64 8.99 -8.09
CA LEU A 74 -17.00 9.71 -6.99
C LEU A 74 -15.47 9.65 -7.08
N SER A 75 -14.81 10.65 -6.49
CA SER A 75 -13.37 10.87 -6.61
C SER A 75 -12.53 10.01 -5.64
N HIS A 76 -12.83 8.71 -5.49
CA HIS A 76 -12.10 7.81 -4.59
C HIS A 76 -10.60 7.71 -4.89
N ASN A 77 -10.21 7.77 -6.17
CA ASN A 77 -8.79 7.76 -6.56
C ASN A 77 -8.05 9.00 -6.05
N LYS A 78 -8.69 10.18 -6.08
CA LYS A 78 -8.12 11.41 -5.51
C LYS A 78 -7.97 11.30 -4.00
N LEU A 79 -8.93 10.67 -3.33
CA LEU A 79 -8.87 10.40 -1.89
C LEU A 79 -7.68 9.50 -1.55
N ALA A 80 -7.50 8.40 -2.29
CA ALA A 80 -6.37 7.48 -2.10
C ALA A 80 -5.02 8.20 -2.29
N VAL A 81 -4.87 8.99 -3.35
CA VAL A 81 -3.66 9.80 -3.59
C VAL A 81 -3.41 10.79 -2.46
N GLN A 82 -4.45 11.46 -1.96
CA GLN A 82 -4.32 12.41 -0.87
C GLN A 82 -3.85 11.72 0.42
N ILE A 83 -4.37 10.55 0.74
CA ILE A 83 -3.90 9.76 1.90
C ILE A 83 -2.42 9.39 1.72
N VAL A 84 -2.02 8.89 0.55
CA VAL A 84 -0.60 8.54 0.28
C VAL A 84 0.32 9.73 0.47
N ARG A 85 -0.09 10.91 0.01
CA ARG A 85 0.71 12.15 0.12
C ARG A 85 0.86 12.65 1.54
N GLN A 86 -0.20 12.56 2.34
CA GLN A 86 -0.32 13.25 3.63
C GLN A 86 -0.15 12.32 4.83
N ALA A 87 -0.30 11.00 4.64
CA ALA A 87 -0.24 10.05 5.73
C ALA A 87 1.08 10.16 6.51
N LYS A 88 0.95 10.36 7.81
CA LYS A 88 2.05 10.43 8.77
C LYS A 88 1.63 9.71 10.06
N ILE A 89 2.59 9.11 10.73
CA ILE A 89 2.37 8.61 12.07
C ILE A 89 2.66 9.74 13.05
N ALA A 90 1.77 9.91 14.02
CA ALA A 90 1.96 10.85 15.13
C ALA A 90 2.86 10.20 16.21
N ASP A 91 4.04 9.73 15.81
CA ASP A 91 5.00 9.13 16.75
C ASP A 91 6.30 9.93 16.73
N GLU A 92 6.77 10.30 17.92
CA GLU A 92 7.99 11.09 18.10
C GLU A 92 9.26 10.24 17.95
N ASN A 93 9.13 8.92 17.81
CA ASN A 93 10.26 7.98 17.86
C ASN A 93 11.04 7.84 16.53
N GLY A 94 10.66 8.56 15.47
CA GLY A 94 11.42 8.61 14.21
C GLY A 94 11.53 7.27 13.47
N GLN A 95 10.59 6.34 13.69
CA GLN A 95 10.54 5.08 12.94
C GLN A 95 10.19 5.34 11.47
N ASP A 96 10.82 4.59 10.59
CA ASP A 96 10.60 4.71 9.15
C ASP A 96 9.17 4.35 8.77
N PHE A 97 8.52 5.24 8.03
CA PHE A 97 7.16 5.08 7.54
C PHE A 97 7.16 4.86 6.03
N ALA A 98 6.56 3.77 5.59
CA ALA A 98 6.41 3.48 4.18
C ALA A 98 4.97 3.09 3.84
N ILE A 99 4.65 3.10 2.56
CA ILE A 99 3.32 2.81 2.03
C ILE A 99 3.43 1.68 1.01
N VAL A 100 2.52 0.73 1.10
CA VAL A 100 2.33 -0.28 0.06
C VAL A 100 1.00 0.00 -0.61
N PHE A 101 1.04 0.29 -1.90
CA PHE A 101 -0.12 0.65 -2.70
C PHE A 101 -0.44 -0.46 -3.69
N GLY A 102 -1.64 -1.02 -3.60
CA GLY A 102 -2.12 -2.05 -4.52
C GLY A 102 -3.36 -1.58 -5.28
N ALA A 103 -3.28 -1.53 -6.62
CA ALA A 103 -4.40 -1.21 -7.50
C ALA A 103 -4.81 -2.44 -8.31
N MET A 104 -6.08 -2.83 -8.20
CA MET A 104 -6.60 -4.06 -8.80
C MET A 104 -7.63 -3.76 -9.88
N GLY A 105 -7.37 -4.24 -11.10
CA GLY A 105 -8.29 -4.11 -12.22
C GLY A 105 -8.49 -2.68 -12.71
N VAL A 106 -7.54 -1.79 -12.46
CA VAL A 106 -7.64 -0.38 -12.84
C VAL A 106 -7.41 -0.17 -14.35
N LYS A 107 -8.01 0.86 -14.90
CA LYS A 107 -7.74 1.28 -16.28
C LYS A 107 -6.34 1.89 -16.39
N ASN A 108 -5.76 1.88 -17.59
CA ASN A 108 -4.44 2.45 -17.85
C ASN A 108 -4.34 3.93 -17.46
N ASP A 109 -5.35 4.72 -17.78
CA ASP A 109 -5.42 6.14 -17.44
C ASP A 109 -5.38 6.39 -15.92
N VAL A 110 -6.04 5.50 -15.14
CA VAL A 110 -6.02 5.56 -13.67
C VAL A 110 -4.67 5.14 -13.12
N ALA A 111 -4.05 4.10 -13.68
CA ALA A 111 -2.72 3.66 -13.28
C ALA A 111 -1.66 4.76 -13.56
N ASP A 112 -1.72 5.38 -14.72
CA ASP A 112 -0.84 6.50 -15.10
C ASP A 112 -1.09 7.75 -14.23
N TYR A 113 -2.33 7.98 -13.83
CA TYR A 113 -2.67 9.03 -12.86
C TYR A 113 -1.99 8.79 -11.51
N PHE A 114 -2.05 7.57 -10.97
CA PHE A 114 -1.38 7.26 -9.70
C PHE A 114 0.15 7.40 -9.82
N LYS A 115 0.77 6.83 -10.85
CA LYS A 115 2.22 6.95 -11.10
C LYS A 115 2.65 8.41 -11.11
N ARG A 116 2.02 9.21 -11.96
CA ARG A 116 2.34 10.63 -12.11
C ARG A 116 2.19 11.40 -10.81
N CYS A 117 1.07 11.20 -10.10
CA CYS A 117 0.85 11.87 -8.82
C CYS A 117 1.90 11.54 -7.78
N PHE A 118 2.37 10.28 -7.71
CA PHE A 118 3.39 9.89 -6.73
C PHE A 118 4.78 10.35 -7.13
N GLU A 119 5.09 10.40 -8.43
CA GLU A 119 6.36 10.96 -8.95
C GLU A 119 6.43 12.47 -8.72
N GLU A 120 5.42 13.24 -9.15
CA GLU A 120 5.38 14.69 -9.03
C GLU A 120 5.46 15.18 -7.57
N THR A 121 4.93 14.40 -6.66
CA THR A 121 4.94 14.76 -5.22
C THR A 121 6.16 14.24 -4.48
N GLY A 122 7.02 13.47 -5.13
CA GLY A 122 8.22 12.91 -4.53
C GLY A 122 7.95 11.82 -3.47
N VAL A 123 6.70 11.38 -3.31
CA VAL A 123 6.36 10.35 -2.33
C VAL A 123 6.65 8.94 -2.82
N LEU A 124 6.90 8.76 -4.12
CA LEU A 124 7.16 7.45 -4.72
C LEU A 124 8.30 6.71 -4.01
N GLN A 125 9.34 7.40 -3.57
CA GLN A 125 10.50 6.80 -2.89
C GLN A 125 10.14 5.99 -1.63
N ARG A 126 9.01 6.29 -0.99
CA ARG A 126 8.51 5.57 0.19
C ARG A 126 7.30 4.67 -0.12
N VAL A 127 6.99 4.48 -1.39
CA VAL A 127 5.84 3.68 -1.84
C VAL A 127 6.34 2.48 -2.61
N ALA A 128 5.88 1.27 -2.25
CA ALA A 128 5.95 0.10 -3.12
C ALA A 128 4.60 -0.06 -3.81
N MET A 129 4.59 0.01 -5.14
CA MET A 129 3.35 0.07 -5.92
C MET A 129 3.11 -1.23 -6.69
N PHE A 130 1.97 -1.87 -6.47
CA PHE A 130 1.53 -3.07 -7.20
C PHE A 130 0.34 -2.72 -8.09
N LEU A 131 0.47 -2.92 -9.38
CA LEU A 131 -0.54 -2.57 -10.37
C LEU A 131 -1.03 -3.80 -11.12
N ASN A 132 -2.32 -4.03 -11.07
CA ASN A 132 -3.02 -4.93 -11.98
C ASN A 132 -3.97 -4.11 -12.84
N LEU A 133 -3.78 -4.16 -14.13
CA LEU A 133 -4.60 -3.45 -15.10
C LEU A 133 -5.87 -4.23 -15.43
N SER A 134 -6.85 -3.55 -15.98
CA SER A 134 -8.15 -4.17 -16.34
C SER A 134 -8.04 -5.21 -17.45
N ASN A 135 -7.00 -5.13 -18.28
CA ASN A 135 -6.69 -6.07 -19.36
C ASN A 135 -5.72 -7.20 -18.94
N ASP A 136 -5.20 -7.17 -17.71
CA ASP A 136 -4.36 -8.23 -17.19
C ASP A 136 -5.19 -9.46 -16.81
N PRO A 137 -4.57 -10.65 -16.73
CA PRO A 137 -5.25 -11.87 -16.33
C PRO A 137 -5.94 -11.76 -14.97
N ILE A 138 -7.15 -12.31 -14.84
CA ILE A 138 -7.91 -12.30 -13.57
C ILE A 138 -7.14 -12.92 -12.40
N ILE A 139 -6.34 -13.92 -12.68
CA ILE A 139 -5.48 -14.57 -11.67
C ILE A 139 -4.54 -13.56 -11.01
N GLU A 140 -3.95 -12.66 -11.79
CA GLU A 140 -3.06 -11.63 -11.26
C GLU A 140 -3.81 -10.65 -10.36
N ARG A 141 -5.09 -10.37 -10.65
CA ARG A 141 -5.93 -9.53 -9.79
C ARG A 141 -6.11 -10.11 -8.39
N ILE A 142 -6.26 -11.44 -8.30
CA ILE A 142 -6.37 -12.14 -7.01
C ILE A 142 -5.03 -12.18 -6.26
N LEU A 143 -3.92 -12.24 -7.01
CA LEU A 143 -2.57 -12.28 -6.43
C LEU A 143 -2.10 -10.90 -5.95
N THR A 144 -2.50 -9.83 -6.61
CA THR A 144 -2.06 -8.45 -6.32
C THR A 144 -2.16 -8.07 -4.83
N PRO A 145 -3.31 -8.22 -4.16
CA PRO A 145 -3.40 -7.87 -2.74
C PRO A 145 -2.55 -8.78 -1.86
N ARG A 146 -2.36 -10.04 -2.23
CA ARG A 146 -1.50 -10.96 -1.49
C ARG A 146 -0.03 -10.57 -1.61
N CYS A 147 0.43 -10.23 -2.81
CA CYS A 147 1.80 -9.74 -3.04
C CYS A 147 2.05 -8.43 -2.28
N ALA A 148 1.10 -7.50 -2.34
CA ALA A 148 1.18 -6.24 -1.63
C ALA A 148 1.25 -6.45 -0.11
N LEU A 149 0.39 -7.30 0.46
CA LEU A 149 0.41 -7.60 1.89
C LEU A 149 1.67 -8.34 2.31
N THR A 150 2.18 -9.27 1.51
CA THR A 150 3.44 -9.99 1.81
C THR A 150 4.62 -9.03 1.82
N CYS A 151 4.66 -8.06 0.89
CA CYS A 151 5.65 -6.99 0.90
C CYS A 151 5.54 -6.15 2.17
N ALA A 152 4.31 -5.75 2.55
CA ALA A 152 4.05 -4.98 3.76
C ALA A 152 4.47 -5.73 5.03
N GLU A 153 4.13 -7.02 5.13
CA GLU A 153 4.54 -7.88 6.25
C GLU A 153 6.07 -8.00 6.36
N TYR A 154 6.75 -8.15 5.24
CA TYR A 154 8.21 -8.23 5.23
C TYR A 154 8.84 -6.94 5.76
N LEU A 155 8.42 -5.79 5.25
CA LEU A 155 8.93 -4.49 5.69
C LEU A 155 8.59 -4.20 7.17
N ALA A 156 7.40 -4.60 7.62
CA ALA A 156 6.97 -4.36 8.99
C ALA A 156 7.67 -5.26 10.00
N PHE A 157 7.82 -6.56 9.72
CA PHE A 157 8.32 -7.52 10.70
C PHE A 157 9.83 -7.77 10.66
N GLU A 158 10.47 -7.58 9.49
CA GLU A 158 11.92 -7.79 9.37
C GLU A 158 12.71 -6.47 9.49
N HIS A 159 12.10 -5.35 9.11
CA HIS A 159 12.75 -4.03 9.15
C HIS A 159 12.13 -3.07 10.18
N ASP A 160 11.17 -3.54 10.98
CA ASP A 160 10.50 -2.75 12.03
C ASP A 160 9.92 -1.41 11.53
N MET A 161 9.48 -1.39 10.27
CA MET A 161 8.90 -0.21 9.63
C MET A 161 7.41 -0.09 9.92
N HIS A 162 6.91 1.13 9.98
CA HIS A 162 5.48 1.39 9.99
C HIS A 162 4.93 1.39 8.57
N ILE A 163 4.04 0.47 8.27
CA ILE A 163 3.50 0.31 6.92
C ILE A 163 2.02 0.63 6.87
N LEU A 164 1.65 1.55 5.98
CA LEU A 164 0.27 1.78 5.58
C LEU A 164 0.00 1.05 4.25
N VAL A 165 -0.95 0.13 4.26
CA VAL A 165 -1.38 -0.56 3.04
C VAL A 165 -2.65 0.08 2.52
N ILE A 166 -2.64 0.48 1.26
CA ILE A 166 -3.81 1.01 0.55
C ILE A 166 -4.13 0.09 -0.62
N LEU A 167 -5.31 -0.52 -0.57
CA LEU A 167 -5.81 -1.39 -1.63
C LEU A 167 -7.01 -0.71 -2.29
N THR A 168 -6.93 -0.48 -3.59
CA THR A 168 -8.00 0.18 -4.35
C THR A 168 -8.64 -0.79 -5.34
N ASP A 169 -9.96 -0.60 -5.55
CA ASP A 169 -10.83 -1.42 -6.39
C ASP A 169 -10.92 -2.89 -5.96
N MET A 170 -11.23 -3.08 -4.68
CA MET A 170 -11.43 -4.41 -4.06
C MET A 170 -12.76 -5.08 -4.44
N THR A 171 -13.51 -4.55 -5.39
CA THR A 171 -14.82 -5.07 -5.87
C THR A 171 -14.68 -6.17 -6.89
#